data_75e7b42329f7f5c0f12fc1a2cf6b2488
#
_entry.id   75e7b42329f7f5c0f12fc1a2cf6b2488
#
_cell.length_a   1.000
_cell.length_b   1.000
_cell.length_c   1.000
_cell.angle_alpha   90.00
_cell.angle_beta   90.00
_cell.angle_gamma   90.00
#
_symmetry.space_group_name_H-M   'P 1'
#
loop_
_entity.id
_entity.type
_entity.pdbx_description
1 polymer ?
#
loop_
_entity_poly.entity_id
_entity_poly.type
_entity_poly.pdbx_seq_one_letter_code
_entity_poly.pdbx_strand_id
1 'polypeptide(L)'
;MKINNKEYTIPELSFNAMCKLEDMGVNFADMEKKTLSTVRGFLALAMDGNLDKAGTELEKHLASGGNIEEVVTEIGKEVEESGFFQALKSQ
;
A
#
# COMPACT_ATOMS: atom_id res chain seq x y z
N MET A 1 -1.26 -8.34 -5.43
CA MET A 1 -1.78 -7.08 -5.98
C MET A 1 -1.27 -6.88 -7.39
N LYS A 2 -2.15 -6.69 -8.33
CA LYS A 2 -1.79 -6.57 -9.74
C LYS A 2 -1.81 -5.10 -10.16
N ILE A 3 -0.65 -4.57 -10.56
CA ILE A 3 -0.50 -3.18 -10.99
C ILE A 3 0.23 -3.18 -12.33
N ASN A 4 -0.35 -2.54 -13.32
CA ASN A 4 0.26 -2.40 -14.64
C ASN A 4 0.69 -3.76 -15.25
N ASN A 5 -0.20 -4.75 -15.11
CA ASN A 5 0.00 -6.13 -15.58
C ASN A 5 1.16 -6.89 -14.92
N LYS A 6 1.62 -6.40 -13.78
CA LYS A 6 2.67 -7.05 -12.98
C LYS A 6 2.11 -7.41 -11.61
N GLU A 7 2.48 -8.56 -11.09
CA GLU A 7 2.07 -8.98 -9.76
C GLU A 7 3.05 -8.47 -8.71
N TYR A 8 2.54 -7.78 -7.70
CA TYR A 8 3.33 -7.31 -6.56
C TYR A 8 2.78 -7.94 -5.30
N THR A 9 3.67 -8.48 -4.48
CA THR A 9 3.30 -9.08 -3.21
C THR A 9 3.60 -8.09 -2.09
N ILE A 10 2.56 -7.71 -1.35
CA ILE A 10 2.74 -6.86 -0.17
C ILE A 10 3.37 -7.74 0.91
N PRO A 11 4.54 -7.36 1.47
CA PRO A 11 5.15 -8.12 2.54
C PRO A 11 4.24 -8.21 3.75
N GLU A 12 4.47 -9.20 4.61
CA GLU A 12 3.76 -9.32 5.87
C GLU A 12 3.85 -8.00 6.64
N LEU A 13 2.70 -7.51 7.13
CA LEU A 13 2.62 -6.25 7.87
C LEU A 13 3.07 -6.46 9.32
N SER A 14 4.37 -6.62 9.49
CA SER A 14 5.03 -6.70 10.79
C SER A 14 5.19 -5.30 11.38
N PHE A 15 5.65 -5.21 12.62
CA PHE A 15 5.97 -3.93 13.24
C PHE A 15 6.96 -3.12 12.39
N ASN A 16 8.02 -3.79 11.91
CA ASN A 16 9.02 -3.11 11.09
C ASN A 16 8.45 -2.63 9.75
N ALA A 17 7.56 -3.42 9.13
CA ALA A 17 6.89 -3.00 7.90
C ALA A 17 6.01 -1.77 8.14
N MET A 18 5.32 -1.73 9.27
CA MET A 18 4.51 -0.57 9.65
C MET A 18 5.36 0.68 9.84
N CYS A 19 6.53 0.52 10.49
CA CYS A 19 7.48 1.63 10.63
C CYS A 19 7.97 2.14 9.29
N LYS A 20 8.25 1.25 8.35
CA LYS A 20 8.66 1.64 7.00
C LYS A 20 7.57 2.43 6.30
N LEU A 21 6.31 2.03 6.45
CA LEU A 21 5.19 2.76 5.89
C LEU A 21 5.10 4.16 6.47
N GLU A 22 5.24 4.31 7.78
CA GLU A 22 5.25 5.63 8.41
C GLU A 22 6.39 6.49 7.89
N ASP A 23 7.59 5.91 7.73
CA ASP A 23 8.76 6.61 7.19
C ASP A 23 8.52 7.09 5.75
N MET A 24 7.67 6.39 5.00
CA MET A 24 7.31 6.76 3.64
C MET A 24 6.12 7.72 3.58
N GLY A 25 5.64 8.18 4.73
CA GLY A 25 4.56 9.15 4.78
C GLY A 25 3.15 8.56 4.92
N VAL A 26 3.02 7.24 5.09
CA VAL A 26 1.71 6.64 5.33
C VAL A 26 1.33 6.83 6.79
N ASN A 27 0.22 7.50 7.03
CA ASN A 27 -0.30 7.73 8.37
C ASN A 27 -1.63 7.00 8.51
N PHE A 28 -1.69 6.02 9.39
CA PHE A 28 -2.88 5.19 9.54
C PHE A 28 -4.11 5.96 10.04
N ALA A 29 -3.90 7.10 10.71
CA ALA A 29 -5.00 7.95 11.12
C ALA A 29 -5.60 8.75 9.96
N ASP A 30 -4.83 8.98 8.89
CA ASP A 30 -5.22 9.79 7.75
C ASP A 30 -5.33 9.01 6.42
N MET A 31 -5.36 7.69 6.48
CA MET A 31 -5.37 6.84 5.27
C MET A 31 -6.49 7.22 4.31
N GLU A 32 -7.68 7.48 4.83
CA GLU A 32 -8.83 7.85 4.01
C GLU A 32 -8.67 9.21 3.33
N LYS A 33 -7.99 10.14 3.98
CA LYS A 33 -7.77 11.49 3.45
C LYS A 33 -6.63 11.55 2.46
N LYS A 34 -5.64 10.68 2.61
CA LYS A 34 -4.45 10.66 1.77
C LYS A 34 -4.35 9.34 1.00
N THR A 35 -5.42 8.99 0.32
CA THR A 35 -5.56 7.72 -0.40
C THR A 35 -4.43 7.48 -1.39
N LEU A 36 -4.08 8.47 -2.21
CA LEU A 36 -3.04 8.30 -3.23
C LEU A 36 -1.67 8.04 -2.61
N SER A 37 -1.31 8.79 -1.57
CA SER A 37 -0.04 8.60 -0.87
C SER A 37 0.01 7.25 -0.15
N THR A 38 -1.12 6.82 0.40
CA THR A 38 -1.23 5.53 1.07
C THR A 38 -1.02 4.38 0.08
N VAL A 39 -1.69 4.43 -1.07
CA VAL A 39 -1.53 3.42 -2.12
C VAL A 39 -0.09 3.36 -2.60
N ARG A 40 0.53 4.52 -2.85
CA ARG A 40 1.93 4.58 -3.27
C ARG A 40 2.85 3.96 -2.22
N GLY A 41 2.62 4.26 -0.95
CA GLY A 41 3.42 3.72 0.15
C GLY A 41 3.35 2.20 0.24
N PHE A 42 2.16 1.63 0.14
CA PHE A 42 1.98 0.18 0.16
C PHE A 42 2.64 -0.50 -1.04
N LEU A 43 2.51 0.08 -2.23
CA LEU A 43 3.19 -0.46 -3.40
C LEU A 43 4.71 -0.35 -3.26
N ALA A 44 5.19 0.78 -2.77
CA ALA A 44 6.62 0.98 -2.53
C ALA A 44 7.18 -0.05 -1.54
N LEU A 45 6.40 -0.45 -0.55
CA LEU A 45 6.80 -1.49 0.39
C LEU A 45 7.10 -2.80 -0.34
N ALA A 46 6.32 -3.10 -1.39
CA ALA A 46 6.56 -4.27 -2.25
C ALA A 46 7.71 -4.06 -3.24
N MET A 47 8.24 -2.84 -3.32
CA MET A 47 9.30 -2.44 -4.26
C MET A 47 10.54 -1.92 -3.51
N ASP A 48 10.87 -2.54 -2.40
CA ASP A 48 12.04 -2.18 -1.56
C ASP A 48 12.06 -0.71 -1.10
N GLY A 49 10.89 -0.12 -0.92
CA GLY A 49 10.78 1.26 -0.43
C GLY A 49 10.95 2.34 -1.48
N ASN A 50 10.93 1.99 -2.76
CA ASN A 50 11.13 2.95 -3.85
C ASN A 50 9.84 3.67 -4.21
N LEU A 51 9.60 4.83 -3.59
CA LEU A 51 8.39 5.62 -3.78
C LEU A 51 8.23 6.14 -5.21
N ASP A 52 9.32 6.60 -5.83
CA ASP A 52 9.28 7.14 -7.19
C ASP A 52 8.86 6.06 -8.20
N LYS A 53 9.42 4.88 -8.05
CA LYS A 53 9.12 3.75 -8.92
C LYS A 53 7.67 3.29 -8.73
N ALA A 54 7.20 3.27 -7.49
CA ALA A 54 5.82 2.93 -7.18
C ALA A 54 4.85 3.92 -7.80
N GLY A 55 5.14 5.23 -7.67
CA GLY A 55 4.32 6.28 -8.27
C GLY A 55 4.25 6.16 -9.79
N THR A 56 5.37 5.88 -10.43
CA THR A 56 5.43 5.70 -11.88
C THR A 56 4.59 4.49 -12.34
N GLU A 57 4.67 3.37 -11.62
CA GLU A 57 3.88 2.19 -11.95
C GLU A 57 2.38 2.45 -11.79
N LEU A 58 1.99 3.17 -10.75
CA LEU A 58 0.58 3.53 -10.54
C LEU A 58 0.08 4.46 -11.64
N GLU A 59 0.90 5.42 -12.05
CA GLU A 59 0.54 6.32 -13.14
C GLU A 59 0.29 5.54 -14.44
N LYS A 60 1.15 4.59 -14.76
CA LYS A 60 0.99 3.74 -15.93
C LYS A 60 -0.25 2.86 -15.83
N HIS A 61 -0.51 2.33 -14.64
CA HIS A 61 -1.69 1.51 -14.38
C HIS A 61 -2.98 2.27 -14.68
N LEU A 62 -3.09 3.48 -14.14
CA LEU A 62 -4.27 4.32 -14.35
C LEU A 62 -4.40 4.78 -15.82
N ALA A 63 -3.27 5.12 -16.43
CA ALA A 63 -3.26 5.55 -17.83
C ALA A 63 -3.69 4.45 -18.81
N SER A 64 -3.47 3.18 -18.44
CA SER A 64 -3.86 2.03 -19.26
C SER A 64 -5.25 1.47 -18.92
N GLY A 65 -6.04 2.20 -18.17
CA GLY A 65 -7.42 1.82 -17.84
C GLY A 65 -7.60 1.14 -16.49
N GLY A 66 -6.56 1.08 -15.67
CA GLY A 66 -6.66 0.54 -14.32
C GLY A 66 -7.48 1.43 -13.41
N ASN A 67 -7.91 0.89 -12.27
CA ASN A 67 -8.80 1.55 -11.34
C ASN A 67 -8.16 1.63 -9.96
N ILE A 68 -8.06 2.84 -9.40
CA ILE A 68 -7.46 3.05 -8.09
C ILE A 68 -8.28 2.40 -6.98
N GLU A 69 -9.59 2.34 -7.10
CA GLU A 69 -10.46 1.74 -6.09
C GLU A 69 -10.20 0.25 -5.93
N GLU A 70 -9.90 -0.45 -7.00
CA GLU A 70 -9.54 -1.87 -6.94
C GLU A 70 -8.26 -2.08 -6.16
N VAL A 71 -7.27 -1.20 -6.36
CA VAL A 71 -6.00 -1.24 -5.63
C VAL A 71 -6.23 -0.99 -4.15
N VAL A 72 -7.04 0.02 -3.82
CA VAL A 72 -7.40 0.34 -2.44
C VAL A 72 -8.07 -0.85 -1.76
N THR A 73 -8.98 -1.52 -2.47
CA THR A 73 -9.68 -2.69 -1.95
C THR A 73 -8.71 -3.84 -1.63
N GLU A 74 -7.77 -4.11 -2.52
CA GLU A 74 -6.76 -5.16 -2.31
C GLU A 74 -5.86 -4.84 -1.12
N ILE A 75 -5.44 -3.59 -0.99
CA ILE A 75 -4.65 -3.14 0.17
C ILE A 75 -5.46 -3.31 1.45
N GLY A 76 -6.73 -2.95 1.42
CA GLY A 76 -7.63 -3.12 2.57
C GLY A 76 -7.71 -4.57 3.04
N LYS A 77 -7.78 -5.50 2.10
CA LYS A 77 -7.80 -6.93 2.43
C LYS A 77 -6.52 -7.37 3.13
N GLU A 78 -5.37 -6.93 2.60
CA GLU A 78 -4.08 -7.27 3.21
C GLU A 78 -3.97 -6.74 4.63
N VAL A 79 -4.44 -5.52 4.85
CA VAL A 79 -4.44 -4.89 6.18
C VAL A 79 -5.35 -5.67 7.13
N GLU A 80 -6.56 -6.02 6.69
CA GLU A 80 -7.51 -6.77 7.51
C GLU A 80 -7.01 -8.15 7.88
N GLU A 81 -6.28 -8.80 7.00
CA GLU A 81 -5.73 -10.14 7.23
C GLU A 81 -4.47 -10.13 8.08
N SER A 82 -3.88 -8.97 8.33
CA SER A 82 -2.66 -8.85 9.13
C SER A 82 -2.95 -9.09 10.61
N GLY A 83 -2.35 -10.13 11.18
CA GLY A 83 -2.48 -10.41 12.61
C GLY A 83 -1.93 -9.30 13.48
N PHE A 84 -0.81 -8.72 13.09
CA PHE A 84 -0.22 -7.60 13.81
C PHE A 84 -1.11 -6.37 13.79
N PHE A 85 -1.68 -6.05 12.64
CA PHE A 85 -2.57 -4.89 12.50
C PHE A 85 -3.81 -5.07 13.37
N GLN A 86 -4.38 -6.28 13.41
CA GLN A 86 -5.53 -6.57 14.26
C GLN A 86 -5.19 -6.42 15.74
N ALA A 87 -4.02 -6.89 16.15
CA ALA A 87 -3.54 -6.73 17.52
C ALA A 87 -3.34 -5.25 17.88
N LEU A 88 -2.77 -4.48 16.96
CA LEU A 88 -2.56 -3.04 17.15
C LEU A 88 -3.90 -2.30 17.29
N LYS A 89 -4.88 -2.69 16.48
CA LYS A 89 -6.20 -2.10 16.48
C LYS A 89 -6.95 -2.34 17.80
N SER A 90 -6.61 -3.41 18.50
CA SER A 90 -7.21 -3.77 19.79
C SER A 90 -6.64 -3.03 21.00
N GLN A 91 -5.60 -2.26 20.81
CA GLN A 91 -4.96 -1.52 21.89
C GLN A 91 -5.81 -0.38 22.42
#